data_b1bc3c2422b9024ee23921f0a959bb78
#
_entry.id   b1bc3c2422b9024ee23921f0a959bb78
#
_cell.length_a   1.000
_cell.length_b   1.000
_cell.length_c   1.000
_cell.angle_alpha   90.00
_cell.angle_beta   90.00
_cell.angle_gamma   90.00
#
_symmetry.space_group_name_H-M   'P 1'
#
loop_
_entity.id
_entity.type
_entity.pdbx_description
1 polymer ?
#
loop_
_entity_poly.entity_id
_entity_poly.type
_entity_poly.pdbx_seq_one_letter_code
_entity_poly.pdbx_strand_id
1 'polypeptide(L)'
;DIINCPRSITGQYLSGKRKIEVPAKRRKGNGKRIEIIGAAENNLKGIDVKIPLGEMVCVTGVSGSGKSSLINEILYKAVAEEMYGSKEKPGKYKKIKGIEHIDKIIDINQAPIGRTPRSNPATYTGVFTHIRDLFSQLPEAKLRGYGKGRFSFNVKGGRCEACNGDGIIKIEMHFLPDVYVPCEVCKGRRYNRETLEVKYKDKSIFDVLDMNVEEAAVFFENIPSISRQLQ
;
A
#
# COMPACT_ATOMS: atom_id res chain seq x y z
N ASP A 1 6.87 -32.58 -15.56
CA ASP A 1 7.46 -32.53 -14.20
C ASP A 1 6.72 -31.60 -13.25
N ILE A 2 6.34 -30.36 -13.64
CA ILE A 2 5.65 -29.39 -12.76
C ILE A 2 4.27 -29.92 -12.29
N ILE A 3 3.49 -30.53 -13.20
CA ILE A 3 2.14 -31.08 -12.89
C ILE A 3 2.20 -32.14 -11.80
N ASN A 4 3.27 -32.95 -11.79
CA ASN A 4 3.42 -34.06 -10.86
C ASN A 4 4.12 -33.65 -9.55
N CYS A 5 4.52 -32.40 -9.39
CA CYS A 5 5.14 -31.90 -8.16
C CYS A 5 4.07 -31.53 -7.11
N PRO A 6 3.91 -32.27 -5.99
CA PRO A 6 2.84 -32.01 -5.01
C PRO A 6 2.94 -30.64 -4.35
N ARG A 7 4.16 -30.08 -4.22
CA ARG A 7 4.42 -28.78 -3.59
C ARG A 7 4.26 -27.60 -4.56
N SER A 8 4.15 -27.85 -5.87
CA SER A 8 4.00 -26.80 -6.87
C SER A 8 2.56 -26.31 -6.92
N ILE A 9 2.33 -25.04 -6.55
CA ILE A 9 1.02 -24.39 -6.71
C ILE A 9 0.62 -24.37 -8.19
N THR A 10 1.54 -24.03 -9.08
CA THR A 10 1.31 -24.07 -10.55
C THR A 10 0.91 -25.47 -11.00
N GLY A 11 1.59 -26.51 -10.50
CA GLY A 11 1.24 -27.91 -10.80
C GLY A 11 -0.16 -28.28 -10.33
N GLN A 12 -0.59 -27.79 -9.17
CA GLN A 12 -1.95 -28.01 -8.66
C GLN A 12 -3.02 -27.35 -9.54
N TYR A 13 -2.77 -26.16 -10.08
CA TYR A 13 -3.67 -25.51 -11.03
C TYR A 13 -3.67 -26.20 -12.39
N LEU A 14 -2.50 -26.56 -12.92
CA LEU A 14 -2.39 -27.28 -14.21
C LEU A 14 -3.00 -28.67 -14.16
N SER A 15 -2.92 -29.37 -13.02
CA SER A 15 -3.55 -30.69 -12.83
C SER A 15 -5.05 -30.63 -12.52
N GLY A 16 -5.61 -29.43 -12.31
CA GLY A 16 -7.00 -29.26 -11.90
C GLY A 16 -7.30 -29.55 -10.42
N LYS A 17 -6.27 -29.89 -9.60
CA LYS A 17 -6.44 -30.05 -8.13
C LYS A 17 -6.87 -28.76 -7.45
N ARG A 18 -6.37 -27.64 -7.95
CA ARG A 18 -6.84 -26.28 -7.60
C ARG A 18 -7.45 -25.63 -8.82
N LYS A 19 -8.56 -24.95 -8.65
CA LYS A 19 -9.19 -24.14 -9.70
C LYS A 19 -9.92 -22.97 -9.09
N ILE A 20 -10.05 -21.90 -9.85
CA ILE A 20 -10.95 -20.79 -9.54
C ILE A 20 -12.29 -21.15 -10.17
N GLU A 21 -13.27 -21.44 -9.32
CA GLU A 21 -14.59 -21.85 -9.79
C GLU A 21 -15.29 -20.69 -10.52
N VAL A 22 -15.85 -21.00 -11.68
CA VAL A 22 -16.73 -20.07 -12.38
C VAL A 22 -18.12 -20.19 -11.73
N PRO A 23 -18.67 -19.10 -11.14
CA PRO A 23 -19.96 -19.18 -10.48
C PRO A 23 -21.07 -19.56 -11.47
N ALA A 24 -21.89 -20.53 -11.10
CA ALA A 24 -23.02 -20.98 -11.93
C ALA A 24 -24.05 -19.87 -12.16
N LYS A 25 -24.19 -18.95 -11.19
CA LYS A 25 -25.09 -17.80 -11.26
C LYS A 25 -24.31 -16.51 -10.99
N ARG A 26 -24.28 -15.61 -11.96
CA ARG A 26 -23.66 -14.28 -11.81
C ARG A 26 -24.66 -13.26 -11.27
N ARG A 27 -24.19 -12.30 -10.47
CA ARG A 27 -25.00 -11.15 -10.07
C ARG A 27 -25.34 -10.32 -11.29
N LYS A 28 -26.55 -9.80 -11.33
CA LYS A 28 -26.95 -8.82 -12.32
C LYS A 28 -26.55 -7.42 -11.82
N GLY A 29 -25.99 -6.60 -12.69
CA GLY A 29 -25.72 -5.20 -12.41
C GLY A 29 -27.00 -4.41 -12.15
N ASN A 30 -26.87 -3.14 -11.78
CA ASN A 30 -27.97 -2.24 -11.49
C ASN A 30 -28.53 -1.54 -12.74
N GLY A 31 -28.05 -1.87 -13.95
CA GLY A 31 -28.44 -1.26 -15.22
C GLY A 31 -27.82 0.12 -15.48
N LYS A 32 -27.13 0.71 -14.49
CA LYS A 32 -26.42 1.98 -14.63
C LYS A 32 -25.05 1.75 -15.26
N ARG A 33 -24.52 2.76 -15.91
CA ARG A 33 -23.22 2.69 -16.58
C ARG A 33 -22.59 4.05 -16.74
N ILE A 34 -21.27 4.07 -16.86
CA ILE A 34 -20.50 5.21 -17.37
C ILE A 34 -20.31 4.99 -18.87
N GLU A 35 -20.53 6.02 -19.66
CA GLU A 35 -20.26 6.00 -21.10
C GLU A 35 -19.20 7.03 -21.43
N ILE A 36 -18.08 6.58 -21.98
CA ILE A 36 -17.03 7.42 -22.55
C ILE A 36 -17.23 7.43 -24.05
N ILE A 37 -17.42 8.62 -24.62
CA ILE A 37 -17.72 8.81 -26.05
C ILE A 37 -16.51 9.47 -26.71
N GLY A 38 -15.99 8.88 -27.77
CA GLY A 38 -14.93 9.43 -28.60
C GLY A 38 -13.59 9.50 -27.89
N ALA A 39 -13.22 8.51 -27.07
CA ALA A 39 -11.92 8.43 -26.42
C ALA A 39 -10.79 8.39 -27.45
N ALA A 40 -9.90 9.40 -27.46
CA ALA A 40 -8.90 9.62 -28.49
C ALA A 40 -7.51 10.00 -27.96
N GLU A 41 -7.22 9.69 -26.69
CA GLU A 41 -5.90 9.96 -26.11
C GLU A 41 -4.89 8.89 -26.52
N ASN A 42 -3.66 9.31 -26.79
CA ASN A 42 -2.55 8.48 -27.26
C ASN A 42 -2.93 7.62 -28.49
N ASN A 43 -2.97 6.30 -28.32
CA ASN A 43 -3.28 5.35 -29.41
C ASN A 43 -4.78 5.02 -29.55
N LEU A 44 -5.66 5.64 -28.75
CA LEU A 44 -7.09 5.43 -28.87
C LEU A 44 -7.66 6.15 -30.09
N LYS A 45 -8.49 5.46 -30.87
CA LYS A 45 -8.99 5.91 -32.18
C LYS A 45 -10.42 6.46 -32.13
N GLY A 46 -10.76 7.26 -31.13
CA GLY A 46 -12.11 7.83 -30.99
C GLY A 46 -13.16 6.79 -30.61
N ILE A 47 -12.82 5.85 -29.76
CA ILE A 47 -13.69 4.73 -29.38
C ILE A 47 -14.75 5.15 -28.36
N ASP A 48 -15.90 4.51 -28.43
CA ASP A 48 -16.97 4.61 -27.43
C ASP A 48 -16.93 3.40 -26.50
N VAL A 49 -16.92 3.63 -25.19
CA VAL A 49 -16.80 2.57 -24.19
C VAL A 49 -17.91 2.72 -23.15
N LYS A 50 -18.55 1.60 -22.81
CA LYS A 50 -19.59 1.51 -21.77
C LYS A 50 -19.09 0.64 -20.63
N ILE A 51 -19.04 1.20 -19.42
CA ILE A 51 -18.59 0.54 -18.20
C ILE A 51 -19.81 0.38 -17.29
N PRO A 52 -20.28 -0.87 -17.09
CA PRO A 52 -21.42 -1.12 -16.21
C PRO A 52 -21.06 -0.80 -14.76
N LEU A 53 -22.03 -0.35 -13.98
CA LEU A 53 -21.91 -0.06 -12.56
C LEU A 53 -22.57 -1.15 -11.70
N GLY A 54 -22.09 -1.30 -10.47
CA GLY A 54 -22.53 -2.36 -9.56
C GLY A 54 -21.98 -3.74 -9.89
N GLU A 55 -20.96 -3.80 -10.76
CA GLU A 55 -20.28 -5.01 -11.20
C GLU A 55 -18.76 -4.84 -11.13
N MET A 56 -18.05 -5.96 -11.05
CA MET A 56 -16.60 -5.96 -11.22
C MET A 56 -16.27 -5.94 -12.72
N VAL A 57 -15.56 -4.92 -13.18
CA VAL A 57 -15.14 -4.75 -14.56
C VAL A 57 -13.63 -4.90 -14.68
N CYS A 58 -13.18 -5.81 -15.54
CA CYS A 58 -11.77 -6.02 -15.84
C CYS A 58 -11.44 -5.45 -17.22
N VAL A 59 -10.44 -4.55 -17.28
CA VAL A 59 -9.90 -4.03 -18.55
C VAL A 59 -8.59 -4.76 -18.84
N THR A 60 -8.60 -5.60 -19.87
CA THR A 60 -7.48 -6.48 -20.23
C THR A 60 -6.98 -6.18 -21.64
N GLY A 61 -5.80 -6.66 -21.96
CA GLY A 61 -5.15 -6.52 -23.27
C GLY A 61 -3.64 -6.50 -23.18
N VAL A 62 -2.95 -6.58 -24.32
CA VAL A 62 -1.48 -6.52 -24.41
C VAL A 62 -0.93 -5.19 -23.93
N SER A 63 0.36 -5.15 -23.60
CA SER A 63 1.04 -3.88 -23.27
C SER A 63 0.92 -2.91 -24.44
N GLY A 64 0.69 -1.62 -24.14
CA GLY A 64 0.50 -0.59 -25.18
C GLY A 64 -0.87 -0.57 -25.87
N SER A 65 -1.83 -1.44 -25.51
CA SER A 65 -3.17 -1.45 -26.15
C SER A 65 -4.08 -0.26 -25.79
N GLY A 66 -3.65 0.65 -24.91
CA GLY A 66 -4.42 1.85 -24.54
C GLY A 66 -5.23 1.73 -23.24
N LYS A 67 -5.08 0.64 -22.45
CA LYS A 67 -5.79 0.46 -21.17
C LYS A 67 -5.58 1.62 -20.21
N SER A 68 -4.34 2.01 -19.96
CA SER A 68 -4.01 3.13 -19.07
C SER A 68 -4.47 4.46 -19.63
N SER A 69 -4.41 4.65 -20.96
CA SER A 69 -4.94 5.87 -21.60
C SER A 69 -6.46 5.99 -21.37
N LEU A 70 -7.20 4.89 -21.49
CA LEU A 70 -8.64 4.88 -21.28
C LEU A 70 -9.01 5.09 -19.81
N ILE A 71 -8.39 4.32 -18.90
CA ILE A 71 -8.79 4.29 -17.49
C ILE A 71 -8.14 5.43 -16.70
N ASN A 72 -6.81 5.58 -16.76
CA ASN A 72 -6.12 6.54 -15.91
C ASN A 72 -6.15 7.95 -16.51
N GLU A 73 -5.83 8.08 -17.82
CA GLU A 73 -5.72 9.40 -18.43
C GLU A 73 -7.09 10.02 -18.79
N ILE A 74 -8.08 9.23 -19.18
CA ILE A 74 -9.40 9.75 -19.54
C ILE A 74 -10.38 9.57 -18.37
N LEU A 75 -10.76 8.34 -18.03
CA LEU A 75 -11.85 8.09 -17.09
C LEU A 75 -11.57 8.68 -15.72
N TYR A 76 -10.45 8.28 -15.09
CA TYR A 76 -10.11 8.71 -13.73
C TYR A 76 -10.01 10.24 -13.65
N LYS A 77 -9.24 10.87 -14.54
CA LYS A 77 -9.03 12.32 -14.52
C LYS A 77 -10.32 13.11 -14.81
N ALA A 78 -11.15 12.64 -15.74
CA ALA A 78 -12.42 13.32 -16.05
C ALA A 78 -13.40 13.23 -14.89
N VAL A 79 -13.52 12.06 -14.25
CA VAL A 79 -14.40 11.90 -13.08
C VAL A 79 -13.84 12.68 -11.88
N ALA A 80 -12.51 12.69 -11.67
CA ALA A 80 -11.89 13.49 -10.62
C ALA A 80 -12.01 15.00 -10.84
N GLU A 81 -11.95 15.47 -12.08
CA GLU A 81 -12.18 16.87 -12.42
C GLU A 81 -13.64 17.27 -12.09
N GLU A 82 -14.62 16.45 -12.47
CA GLU A 82 -16.05 16.76 -12.25
C GLU A 82 -16.45 16.64 -10.77
N MET A 83 -15.98 15.61 -10.06
CA MET A 83 -16.37 15.38 -8.66
C MET A 83 -15.60 16.23 -7.64
N TYR A 84 -14.30 16.46 -7.89
CA TYR A 84 -13.40 17.07 -6.90
C TYR A 84 -12.73 18.35 -7.37
N GLY A 85 -12.98 18.80 -8.59
CA GLY A 85 -12.32 19.98 -9.17
C GLY A 85 -10.80 19.76 -9.36
N SER A 86 -10.38 18.54 -9.67
CA SER A 86 -8.97 18.22 -9.89
C SER A 86 -8.37 19.13 -10.96
N LYS A 87 -7.14 19.60 -10.74
CA LYS A 87 -6.39 20.42 -11.71
C LYS A 87 -5.77 19.61 -12.84
N GLU A 88 -5.71 18.29 -12.69
CA GLU A 88 -5.21 17.40 -13.73
C GLU A 88 -6.20 17.29 -14.85
N LYS A 89 -5.77 17.68 -16.06
CA LYS A 89 -6.65 17.63 -17.23
C LYS A 89 -6.77 16.20 -17.76
N PRO A 90 -7.99 15.74 -18.06
CA PRO A 90 -8.19 14.46 -18.70
C PRO A 90 -7.65 14.45 -20.14
N GLY A 91 -7.29 13.27 -20.62
CA GLY A 91 -6.93 13.05 -22.02
C GLY A 91 -8.08 13.30 -22.97
N LYS A 92 -7.84 13.23 -24.27
CA LYS A 92 -8.81 13.60 -25.33
C LYS A 92 -10.01 12.65 -25.38
N TYR A 93 -11.20 13.19 -25.23
CA TYR A 93 -12.48 12.51 -25.42
C TYR A 93 -13.55 13.56 -25.83
N LYS A 94 -14.70 13.11 -26.33
CA LYS A 94 -15.81 14.01 -26.67
C LYS A 94 -16.76 14.28 -25.51
N LYS A 95 -17.16 13.23 -24.80
CA LYS A 95 -18.13 13.33 -23.70
C LYS A 95 -18.06 12.11 -22.78
N ILE A 96 -18.33 12.32 -21.49
CA ILE A 96 -18.62 11.27 -20.50
C ILE A 96 -20.03 11.46 -19.97
N LYS A 97 -20.74 10.35 -19.74
CA LYS A 97 -22.08 10.32 -19.13
C LYS A 97 -22.10 9.30 -18.00
N GLY A 98 -22.99 9.49 -17.04
CA GLY A 98 -23.20 8.56 -15.93
C GLY A 98 -22.32 8.83 -14.70
N ILE A 99 -21.59 9.95 -14.65
CA ILE A 99 -20.79 10.38 -13.50
C ILE A 99 -21.69 10.64 -12.29
N GLU A 100 -22.92 11.11 -12.52
CA GLU A 100 -23.93 11.34 -11.49
C GLU A 100 -24.34 10.09 -10.70
N HIS A 101 -23.88 8.92 -11.12
CA HIS A 101 -24.11 7.65 -10.43
C HIS A 101 -22.95 7.22 -9.55
N ILE A 102 -21.91 8.05 -9.40
CA ILE A 102 -20.70 7.76 -8.63
C ILE A 102 -20.67 8.68 -7.40
N ASP A 103 -20.48 8.08 -6.22
CA ASP A 103 -20.37 8.82 -4.97
C ASP A 103 -18.93 9.27 -4.68
N LYS A 104 -17.96 8.44 -5.04
CA LYS A 104 -16.52 8.71 -4.84
C LYS A 104 -15.64 7.85 -5.74
N ILE A 105 -14.40 8.31 -5.95
CA ILE A 105 -13.34 7.53 -6.61
C ILE A 105 -12.30 7.15 -5.57
N ILE A 106 -11.80 5.93 -5.67
CA ILE A 106 -10.62 5.45 -4.94
C ILE A 106 -9.63 4.94 -5.99
N ASP A 107 -8.51 5.63 -6.13
CA ASP A 107 -7.39 5.18 -6.98
C ASP A 107 -6.47 4.28 -6.17
N ILE A 108 -6.35 3.03 -6.63
CA ILE A 108 -5.41 2.05 -6.05
C ILE A 108 -4.36 1.74 -7.11
N ASN A 109 -3.13 2.13 -6.86
CA ASN A 109 -2.02 1.92 -7.76
C ASN A 109 -0.88 1.13 -7.09
N GLN A 110 0.12 0.74 -7.88
CA GLN A 110 1.29 0.00 -7.40
C GLN A 110 2.47 0.92 -7.00
N ALA A 111 2.24 2.21 -6.87
CA ALA A 111 3.28 3.12 -6.43
C ALA A 111 3.73 2.79 -4.99
N PRO A 112 5.03 2.89 -4.69
CA PRO A 112 5.50 2.68 -3.33
C PRO A 112 4.84 3.69 -2.37
N ILE A 113 4.57 3.26 -1.12
CA ILE A 113 3.96 4.08 -0.05
C ILE A 113 4.80 5.34 0.29
N GLY A 114 5.90 5.52 -0.36
CA GLY A 114 6.78 6.67 -0.24
C GLY A 114 8.16 6.34 -0.79
N ARG A 115 8.97 7.37 -0.97
CA ARG A 115 10.29 7.25 -1.59
C ARG A 115 11.44 7.37 -0.59
N THR A 116 11.12 7.38 0.71
CA THR A 116 12.13 7.54 1.77
C THR A 116 12.24 6.26 2.60
N PRO A 117 13.39 5.98 3.21
CA PRO A 117 13.57 4.85 4.11
C PRO A 117 12.62 4.84 5.32
N ARG A 118 12.01 6.00 5.62
CA ARG A 118 11.04 6.18 6.72
C ARG A 118 9.62 5.79 6.36
N SER A 119 9.34 5.64 5.07
CA SER A 119 8.02 5.27 4.59
C SER A 119 7.81 3.77 4.77
N ASN A 120 6.80 3.40 5.53
CA ASN A 120 6.41 2.01 5.78
C ASN A 120 4.91 1.90 6.01
N PRO A 121 4.30 0.71 5.84
CA PRO A 121 2.88 0.49 6.02
C PRO A 121 2.35 0.92 7.39
N ALA A 122 3.07 0.64 8.47
CA ALA A 122 2.64 0.95 9.83
C ALA A 122 2.49 2.46 10.08
N THR A 123 3.39 3.27 9.47
CA THR A 123 3.29 4.74 9.54
C THR A 123 2.18 5.27 8.64
N TYR A 124 2.03 4.70 7.44
CA TYR A 124 1.03 5.12 6.46
C TYR A 124 -0.41 4.90 6.96
N THR A 125 -0.69 3.75 7.55
CA THR A 125 -2.01 3.41 8.11
C THR A 125 -2.28 4.11 9.45
N GLY A 126 -1.25 4.67 10.10
CA GLY A 126 -1.36 5.30 11.41
C GLY A 126 -1.28 4.33 12.59
N VAL A 127 -1.27 3.01 12.38
CA VAL A 127 -1.19 1.99 13.44
C VAL A 127 0.04 2.17 14.32
N PHE A 128 1.14 2.66 13.77
CA PHE A 128 2.36 2.90 14.50
C PHE A 128 2.20 3.93 15.62
N THR A 129 1.24 4.85 15.52
CA THR A 129 0.93 5.79 16.61
C THR A 129 0.42 5.07 17.85
N HIS A 130 -0.49 4.11 17.69
CA HIS A 130 -1.01 3.30 18.80
C HIS A 130 0.04 2.35 19.37
N ILE A 131 0.93 1.82 18.53
CA ILE A 131 2.06 0.99 18.97
C ILE A 131 3.02 1.81 19.83
N ARG A 132 3.37 3.04 19.44
CA ARG A 132 4.22 3.93 20.25
C ARG A 132 3.55 4.33 21.57
N ASP A 133 2.25 4.57 21.56
CA ASP A 133 1.49 4.82 22.78
C ASP A 133 1.56 3.62 23.74
N LEU A 134 1.35 2.40 23.25
CA LEU A 134 1.49 1.18 24.03
C LEU A 134 2.89 1.08 24.68
N PHE A 135 3.95 1.23 23.88
CA PHE A 135 5.33 1.15 24.38
C PHE A 135 5.62 2.22 25.45
N SER A 136 5.09 3.43 25.33
CA SER A 136 5.25 4.49 26.34
C SER A 136 4.52 4.20 27.66
N GLN A 137 3.52 3.31 27.63
CA GLN A 137 2.77 2.90 28.84
C GLN A 137 3.41 1.74 29.58
N LEU A 138 4.41 1.08 29.02
CA LEU A 138 5.07 -0.05 29.67
C LEU A 138 5.78 0.38 30.97
N PRO A 139 5.81 -0.47 31.99
CA PRO A 139 6.45 -0.13 33.27
C PRO A 139 7.87 0.37 33.12
N GLU A 140 8.68 -0.30 32.31
CA GLU A 140 10.08 0.08 32.07
C GLU A 140 10.21 1.45 31.37
N ALA A 141 9.33 1.75 30.40
CA ALA A 141 9.31 3.06 29.75
C ALA A 141 8.96 4.17 30.75
N LYS A 142 7.97 3.92 31.63
CA LYS A 142 7.57 4.87 32.68
C LYS A 142 8.67 5.11 33.69
N LEU A 143 9.33 4.06 34.15
CA LEU A 143 10.47 4.15 35.08
C LEU A 143 11.62 5.01 34.52
N ARG A 144 11.86 4.92 33.19
CA ARG A 144 12.89 5.70 32.48
C ARG A 144 12.40 7.08 32.02
N GLY A 145 11.13 7.45 32.25
CA GLY A 145 10.56 8.72 31.77
C GLY A 145 10.38 8.78 30.26
N TYR A 146 10.23 7.65 29.57
CA TYR A 146 10.14 7.57 28.12
C TYR A 146 8.70 7.82 27.64
N GLY A 147 8.47 8.98 27.03
CA GLY A 147 7.23 9.28 26.34
C GLY A 147 7.17 8.66 24.94
N LYS A 148 6.01 8.74 24.27
CA LYS A 148 5.78 8.20 22.92
C LYS A 148 6.74 8.70 21.84
N GLY A 149 7.31 9.89 22.01
CA GLY A 149 8.34 10.43 21.12
C GLY A 149 9.62 9.60 21.11
N ARG A 150 9.97 8.95 22.24
CA ARG A 150 11.13 8.06 22.37
C ARG A 150 11.06 6.86 21.41
N PHE A 151 9.86 6.37 21.15
CA PHE A 151 9.60 5.23 20.27
C PHE A 151 9.35 5.64 18.81
N SER A 152 9.65 6.89 18.43
CA SER A 152 9.61 7.36 17.05
C SER A 152 11.00 7.37 16.44
N PHE A 153 11.17 6.73 15.30
CA PHE A 153 12.43 6.82 14.54
C PHE A 153 12.61 8.16 13.80
N ASN A 154 11.59 9.02 13.81
CA ASN A 154 11.65 10.35 13.19
C ASN A 154 12.07 11.47 14.16
N VAL A 155 12.01 11.21 15.47
CA VAL A 155 12.25 12.22 16.51
C VAL A 155 13.56 11.90 17.24
N LYS A 156 14.31 12.94 17.58
CA LYS A 156 15.53 12.81 18.41
C LYS A 156 15.21 12.21 19.78
N GLY A 157 16.19 11.54 20.35
CA GLY A 157 16.14 10.95 21.69
C GLY A 157 16.07 9.43 21.70
N GLY A 158 15.20 8.80 20.88
CA GLY A 158 15.10 7.33 20.80
C GLY A 158 15.67 6.72 19.54
N ARG A 159 15.79 7.50 18.47
CA ARG A 159 16.34 7.04 17.20
C ARG A 159 17.87 6.90 17.25
N CYS A 160 18.42 6.13 16.34
CA CYS A 160 19.85 6.13 16.07
C CYS A 160 20.24 7.45 15.41
N GLU A 161 21.11 8.21 16.06
CA GLU A 161 21.53 9.52 15.52
C GLU A 161 22.55 9.39 14.37
N ALA A 162 23.25 8.26 14.23
CA ALA A 162 24.19 8.03 13.13
C ALA A 162 23.47 7.95 11.77
N CYS A 163 22.30 7.31 11.71
CA CYS A 163 21.48 7.24 10.50
C CYS A 163 20.18 8.07 10.59
N ASN A 164 20.03 8.89 11.63
CA ASN A 164 18.84 9.70 11.87
C ASN A 164 17.52 8.90 11.88
N GLY A 165 17.56 7.61 12.24
CA GLY A 165 16.41 6.71 12.26
C GLY A 165 16.10 6.02 10.92
N ASP A 166 16.89 6.22 9.90
CA ASP A 166 16.68 5.60 8.59
C ASP A 166 17.04 4.10 8.56
N GLY A 167 17.90 3.66 9.50
CA GLY A 167 18.40 2.29 9.56
C GLY A 167 19.47 2.00 8.51
N ILE A 168 19.56 2.83 7.48
CA ILE A 168 20.49 2.73 6.36
C ILE A 168 21.24 4.06 6.18
N ILE A 169 22.40 4.00 5.54
CA ILE A 169 23.20 5.16 5.14
C ILE A 169 23.21 5.18 3.62
N LYS A 170 22.87 6.32 3.04
CA LYS A 170 22.94 6.59 1.61
C LYS A 170 24.37 7.02 1.28
N ILE A 171 25.02 6.31 0.36
CA ILE A 171 26.32 6.70 -0.21
C ILE A 171 26.03 7.26 -1.60
N GLU A 172 26.18 8.57 -1.73
CA GLU A 172 25.99 9.26 -3.02
C GLU A 172 27.18 9.02 -3.93
N MET A 173 26.92 8.60 -5.15
CA MET A 173 27.93 8.41 -6.19
C MET A 173 27.67 9.36 -7.36
N HIS A 174 28.68 10.16 -7.75
CA HIS A 174 28.51 11.22 -8.76
C HIS A 174 28.09 10.72 -10.15
N PHE A 175 28.42 9.48 -10.52
CA PHE A 175 28.16 8.94 -11.87
C PHE A 175 27.45 7.58 -11.86
N LEU A 176 27.12 7.05 -10.68
CA LEU A 176 26.45 5.74 -10.50
C LEU A 176 25.22 5.93 -9.64
N PRO A 177 24.25 5.01 -9.67
CA PRO A 177 23.13 5.01 -8.75
C PRO A 177 23.61 5.00 -7.29
N ASP A 178 22.91 5.73 -6.44
CA ASP A 178 23.20 5.77 -5.01
C ASP A 178 23.14 4.37 -4.38
N VAL A 179 24.09 4.07 -3.50
CA VAL A 179 24.14 2.81 -2.78
C VAL A 179 23.62 3.01 -1.36
N TYR A 180 22.79 2.09 -0.91
CA TYR A 180 22.23 2.08 0.43
C TYR A 180 22.84 0.91 1.22
N VAL A 181 23.47 1.22 2.35
CA VAL A 181 24.08 0.21 3.23
C VAL A 181 23.44 0.26 4.61
N PRO A 182 23.29 -0.86 5.33
CA PRO A 182 22.83 -0.86 6.70
C PRO A 182 23.70 0.03 7.58
N CYS A 183 23.10 0.80 8.47
CA CYS A 183 23.85 1.61 9.43
C CYS A 183 24.68 0.72 10.38
N GLU A 184 25.97 0.92 10.45
CA GLU A 184 26.88 0.12 11.28
C GLU A 184 26.60 0.23 12.77
N VAL A 185 26.13 1.40 13.22
CA VAL A 185 25.86 1.69 14.63
C VAL A 185 24.61 0.94 15.12
N CYS A 186 23.48 1.07 14.42
CA CYS A 186 22.22 0.43 14.82
C CYS A 186 21.96 -0.89 14.08
N LYS A 187 22.81 -1.28 13.13
CA LYS A 187 22.69 -2.50 12.31
C LYS A 187 21.28 -2.63 11.67
N GLY A 188 20.77 -1.52 11.12
CA GLY A 188 19.45 -1.48 10.51
C GLY A 188 18.29 -1.23 11.47
N ARG A 189 18.52 -1.27 12.80
CA ARG A 189 17.44 -1.27 13.81
C ARG A 189 16.79 0.10 14.04
N ARG A 190 17.27 1.19 13.46
CA ARG A 190 16.68 2.55 13.51
C ARG A 190 16.74 3.26 14.86
N TYR A 191 16.86 2.56 15.98
CA TYR A 191 16.81 3.08 17.34
C TYR A 191 18.16 2.94 18.04
N ASN A 192 18.34 3.73 19.10
CA ASN A 192 19.47 3.55 20.03
C ASN A 192 19.20 2.34 20.94
N ARG A 193 20.27 1.89 21.61
CA ARG A 193 20.25 0.68 22.44
C ARG A 193 19.24 0.79 23.57
N GLU A 194 19.18 1.90 24.27
CA GLU A 194 18.32 2.10 25.43
C GLU A 194 16.83 2.02 25.08
N THR A 195 16.43 2.49 23.89
CA THR A 195 15.06 2.38 23.41
C THR A 195 14.70 0.93 23.09
N LEU A 196 15.66 0.15 22.55
CA LEU A 196 15.44 -1.26 22.21
C LEU A 196 15.40 -2.19 23.43
N GLU A 197 15.86 -1.74 24.59
CA GLU A 197 15.75 -2.48 25.85
C GLU A 197 14.32 -2.56 26.35
N VAL A 198 13.47 -1.57 26.05
CA VAL A 198 12.04 -1.60 26.40
C VAL A 198 11.31 -2.62 25.53
N LYS A 199 10.68 -3.61 26.16
CA LYS A 199 10.04 -4.74 25.47
C LYS A 199 8.60 -4.93 25.86
N TYR A 200 7.77 -5.27 24.89
CA TYR A 200 6.41 -5.77 25.09
C TYR A 200 6.34 -7.22 24.62
N LYS A 201 5.96 -8.16 25.46
CA LYS A 201 5.98 -9.61 25.20
C LYS A 201 7.32 -10.04 24.58
N ASP A 202 8.45 -9.62 25.18
CA ASP A 202 9.84 -9.89 24.77
C ASP A 202 10.27 -9.30 23.42
N LYS A 203 9.45 -8.49 22.77
CA LYS A 203 9.74 -7.82 21.51
C LYS A 203 10.00 -6.32 21.72
N SER A 204 11.10 -5.82 21.16
CA SER A 204 11.40 -4.40 21.09
C SER A 204 10.54 -3.69 20.04
N ILE A 205 10.54 -2.36 20.04
CA ILE A 205 9.84 -1.57 19.02
C ILE A 205 10.35 -1.86 17.59
N PHE A 206 11.62 -2.23 17.44
CA PHE A 206 12.17 -2.65 16.15
C PHE A 206 11.62 -4.00 15.72
N ASP A 207 11.60 -4.99 16.62
CA ASP A 207 11.09 -6.33 16.32
C ASP A 207 9.62 -6.26 15.87
N VAL A 208 8.85 -5.34 16.45
CA VAL A 208 7.46 -5.09 16.04
C VAL A 208 7.37 -4.46 14.64
N LEU A 209 8.28 -3.53 14.30
CA LEU A 209 8.31 -2.95 12.94
C LEU A 209 8.75 -3.95 11.87
N ASP A 210 9.46 -5.01 12.26
CA ASP A 210 9.94 -6.06 11.37
C ASP A 210 8.92 -7.19 11.17
N MET A 211 7.86 -7.24 11.99
CA MET A 211 6.76 -8.20 11.83
C MET A 211 6.00 -7.94 10.53
N ASN A 212 5.57 -9.02 9.89
CA ASN A 212 4.53 -8.90 8.87
C ASN A 212 3.15 -8.64 9.51
N VAL A 213 2.15 -8.25 8.69
CA VAL A 213 0.83 -7.86 9.22
C VAL A 213 0.13 -9.00 9.93
N GLU A 214 0.25 -10.23 9.43
CA GLU A 214 -0.36 -11.43 10.01
C GLU A 214 0.23 -11.73 11.40
N GLU A 215 1.55 -11.69 11.54
CA GLU A 215 2.24 -11.84 12.82
C GLU A 215 1.85 -10.74 13.81
N ALA A 216 1.81 -9.49 13.36
CA ALA A 216 1.41 -8.36 14.18
C ALA A 216 -0.06 -8.45 14.62
N ALA A 217 -0.97 -8.94 13.78
CA ALA A 217 -2.37 -9.13 14.12
C ALA A 217 -2.55 -10.13 15.28
N VAL A 218 -1.82 -11.25 15.26
CA VAL A 218 -1.80 -12.23 16.34
C VAL A 218 -1.13 -11.65 17.58
N PHE A 219 0.01 -10.98 17.43
CA PHE A 219 0.77 -10.42 18.53
C PHE A 219 -0.03 -9.38 19.35
N PHE A 220 -0.80 -8.53 18.66
CA PHE A 220 -1.61 -7.45 19.24
C PHE A 220 -3.10 -7.78 19.35
N GLU A 221 -3.52 -9.05 19.28
CA GLU A 221 -4.94 -9.46 19.32
C GLU A 221 -5.70 -8.85 20.52
N ASN A 222 -5.05 -8.75 21.69
CA ASN A 222 -5.62 -8.24 22.93
C ASN A 222 -5.53 -6.71 23.08
N ILE A 223 -5.09 -5.97 22.04
CA ILE A 223 -4.99 -4.51 22.05
C ILE A 223 -5.95 -3.94 20.99
N PRO A 224 -7.20 -3.61 21.33
CA PRO A 224 -8.23 -3.24 20.34
C PRO A 224 -7.88 -2.04 19.44
N SER A 225 -7.12 -1.08 19.98
CA SER A 225 -6.68 0.11 19.22
C SER A 225 -5.69 -0.22 18.10
N ILE A 226 -4.98 -1.35 18.20
CA ILE A 226 -4.02 -1.81 17.21
C ILE A 226 -4.66 -2.90 16.34
N SER A 227 -5.29 -3.91 16.96
CA SER A 227 -5.81 -5.08 16.26
C SER A 227 -6.87 -4.71 15.20
N ARG A 228 -7.73 -3.71 15.44
CA ARG A 228 -8.73 -3.23 14.48
C ARG A 228 -8.13 -2.64 13.20
N GLN A 229 -6.90 -2.16 13.26
CA GLN A 229 -6.22 -1.59 12.08
C GLN A 229 -5.37 -2.63 11.33
N LEU A 230 -5.11 -3.77 11.96
CA LEU A 230 -4.36 -4.89 11.37
C LEU A 230 -5.27 -5.92 10.70
N GLN A 231 -6.56 -5.94 11.04
CA GLN A 231 -7.62 -6.76 10.42
C GLN A 231 -8.16 -6.10 9.16
#